data_68cb4928f1a23947901f88d464dbfe21
#
_entry.id   68cb4928f1a23947901f88d464dbfe21
#
_cell.length_a   1.000
_cell.length_b   1.000
_cell.length_c   1.000
_cell.angle_alpha   90.00
_cell.angle_beta   90.00
_cell.angle_gamma   90.00
#
_symmetry.space_group_name_H-M   'P 1'
#
loop_
_entity.id
_entity.type
_entity.pdbx_description
1 polymer ?
#
loop_
_entity_poly.entity_id
_entity_poly.type
_entity_poly.pdbx_seq_one_letter_code
_entity_poly.pdbx_strand_id
1 'polypeptide(L)'
;RDLRMSRGLGDVYKRQELFNKENLLDALKEAVPRLWSLLSDSVDLLFSVFTIFIILLYVIFILLDYESIAEGWTHLVPMKYRSFVVGILNDVKVGMNRYFRGQAFVALCVGILFSIGFLIIDFPLAIGLGLFIGALNMVPYLQIIGLVPTIILAILKASDTGDNFWIIIASAMAVFIVVQTIQDGFIVPRVMGKITGLNPAIILLSLSIWGSLMGMLGMIIALPLTTLMLSYYQRFIINRENIHKTESADNQAKEINN
;
A
#
# COMPACT_ATOMS: atom_id res chain seq x y z
N ARG A 1 55.38 -50.76 18.80
CA ARG A 1 55.98 -49.81 17.79
C ARG A 1 55.14 -49.72 16.53
N ASP A 2 54.26 -50.70 16.24
CA ASP A 2 53.48 -50.79 15.01
C ASP A 2 52.18 -50.01 15.04
N LEU A 3 51.63 -49.70 16.22
CA LEU A 3 50.36 -48.89 16.36
C LEU A 3 50.55 -47.39 16.06
N ARG A 4 51.74 -46.84 16.12
CA ARG A 4 52.04 -45.44 15.76
C ARG A 4 52.21 -45.27 14.25
N MET A 5 52.63 -46.26 13.52
CA MET A 5 52.79 -46.25 12.07
C MET A 5 51.45 -46.36 11.36
N SER A 6 50.51 -47.13 11.92
CA SER A 6 49.17 -47.30 11.39
C SER A 6 48.31 -46.01 11.43
N ARG A 7 48.51 -45.16 12.49
CA ARG A 7 47.79 -43.87 12.58
C ARG A 7 48.31 -42.83 11.59
N GLY A 8 49.59 -42.79 11.33
CA GLY A 8 50.20 -41.86 10.37
C GLY A 8 49.81 -42.13 8.92
N LEU A 9 49.68 -43.41 8.55
CA LEU A 9 49.24 -43.80 7.21
C LEU A 9 47.75 -43.49 6.98
N GLY A 10 46.88 -43.67 7.98
CA GLY A 10 45.45 -43.29 7.90
C GLY A 10 45.22 -41.81 7.69
N ASP A 11 46.03 -40.96 8.32
CA ASP A 11 45.93 -39.50 8.17
C ASP A 11 46.46 -39.01 6.81
N VAL A 12 47.46 -39.69 6.24
CA VAL A 12 47.99 -39.39 4.90
C VAL A 12 46.98 -39.79 3.81
N TYR A 13 46.36 -40.97 3.93
CA TYR A 13 45.31 -41.41 3.00
C TYR A 13 44.08 -40.53 3.07
N LYS A 14 43.64 -40.12 4.26
CA LYS A 14 42.53 -39.14 4.43
C LYS A 14 42.82 -37.77 3.83
N ARG A 15 44.05 -37.29 3.90
CA ARG A 15 44.46 -36.04 3.22
C ARG A 15 44.55 -36.21 1.71
N GLN A 16 44.93 -37.36 1.20
CA GLN A 16 45.00 -37.63 -0.23
C GLN A 16 43.64 -37.83 -0.87
N GLU A 17 42.66 -38.34 -0.14
CA GLU A 17 41.25 -38.40 -0.56
C GLU A 17 40.59 -37.03 -0.63
N LEU A 18 40.96 -36.08 0.26
CA LEU A 18 40.51 -34.71 0.23
C LEU A 18 41.06 -33.91 -0.96
N PHE A 19 42.18 -34.33 -1.53
CA PHE A 19 42.83 -33.70 -2.70
C PHE A 19 42.61 -34.50 -4.01
N ASN A 20 41.68 -35.45 -4.02
CA ASN A 20 41.34 -36.12 -5.25
C ASN A 20 40.67 -35.13 -6.22
N LYS A 21 41.18 -35.06 -7.48
CA LYS A 21 40.73 -34.12 -8.50
C LYS A 21 39.21 -34.12 -8.64
N GLU A 22 38.56 -35.24 -8.46
CA GLU A 22 37.10 -35.37 -8.55
C GLU A 22 36.37 -34.65 -7.41
N ASN A 23 36.81 -34.85 -6.17
CA ASN A 23 36.25 -34.20 -4.99
C ASN A 23 36.46 -32.66 -5.02
N LEU A 24 37.57 -32.21 -5.58
CA LEU A 24 37.88 -30.79 -5.74
C LEU A 24 37.04 -30.15 -6.86
N LEU A 25 36.82 -30.87 -7.94
CA LEU A 25 35.92 -30.43 -9.03
C LEU A 25 34.45 -30.38 -8.59
N ASP A 26 34.01 -31.32 -7.79
CA ASP A 26 32.65 -31.34 -7.27
C ASP A 26 32.40 -30.24 -6.22
N ALA A 27 33.38 -30.00 -5.34
CA ALA A 27 33.38 -28.90 -4.41
C ALA A 27 33.38 -27.54 -5.14
N LEU A 28 34.13 -27.39 -6.23
CA LEU A 28 34.12 -26.19 -7.06
C LEU A 28 32.80 -26.02 -7.81
N LYS A 29 32.22 -27.08 -8.34
CA LYS A 29 30.89 -27.04 -9.00
C LYS A 29 29.78 -26.62 -8.05
N GLU A 30 29.88 -26.94 -6.77
CA GLU A 30 28.94 -26.49 -5.75
C GLU A 30 29.22 -25.08 -5.23
N ALA A 31 30.51 -24.76 -5.04
CA ALA A 31 30.91 -23.46 -4.49
C ALA A 31 30.72 -22.30 -5.47
N VAL A 32 31.07 -22.52 -6.74
CA VAL A 32 30.97 -21.44 -7.77
C VAL A 32 29.54 -20.91 -7.94
N PRO A 33 28.48 -21.73 -8.07
CA PRO A 33 27.11 -21.22 -8.16
C PRO A 33 26.66 -20.52 -6.88
N ARG A 34 27.07 -21.02 -5.69
CA ARG A 34 26.74 -20.37 -4.41
C ARG A 34 27.42 -19.02 -4.27
N LEU A 35 28.70 -18.92 -4.62
CA LEU A 35 29.40 -17.64 -4.63
C LEU A 35 28.81 -16.67 -5.65
N TRP A 36 28.43 -17.18 -6.83
CA TRP A 36 27.77 -16.37 -7.85
C TRP A 36 26.41 -15.85 -7.40
N SER A 37 25.58 -16.68 -6.75
CA SER A 37 24.30 -16.23 -6.21
C SER A 37 24.48 -15.18 -5.11
N LEU A 38 25.45 -15.37 -4.19
CA LEU A 38 25.74 -14.39 -3.14
C LEU A 38 26.24 -13.05 -3.72
N LEU A 39 27.04 -13.10 -4.78
CA LEU A 39 27.49 -11.89 -5.48
C LEU A 39 26.32 -11.21 -6.20
N SER A 40 25.49 -11.98 -6.91
CA SER A 40 24.29 -11.45 -7.59
C SER A 40 23.32 -10.81 -6.60
N ASP A 41 23.00 -11.50 -5.50
CA ASP A 41 22.10 -10.99 -4.45
C ASP A 41 22.66 -9.70 -3.81
N SER A 42 23.99 -9.62 -3.63
CA SER A 42 24.65 -8.42 -3.10
C SER A 42 24.57 -7.24 -4.08
N VAL A 43 24.73 -7.51 -5.38
CA VAL A 43 24.62 -6.51 -6.45
C VAL A 43 23.17 -6.02 -6.54
N ASP A 44 22.19 -6.93 -6.49
CA ASP A 44 20.76 -6.56 -6.51
C ASP A 44 20.37 -5.72 -5.30
N LEU A 45 20.92 -6.03 -4.12
CA LEU A 45 20.74 -5.23 -2.92
C LEU A 45 21.31 -3.80 -3.10
N LEU A 46 22.53 -3.69 -3.66
CA LEU A 46 23.15 -2.39 -3.94
C LEU A 46 22.31 -1.57 -4.94
N PHE A 47 21.84 -2.20 -6.02
CA PHE A 47 20.96 -1.53 -6.99
C PHE A 47 19.64 -1.11 -6.36
N SER A 48 19.07 -1.91 -5.46
CA SER A 48 17.84 -1.58 -4.73
C SER A 48 18.04 -0.36 -3.83
N VAL A 49 19.13 -0.32 -3.07
CA VAL A 49 19.49 0.84 -2.21
C VAL A 49 19.73 2.08 -3.07
N PHE A 50 20.45 1.95 -4.18
CA PHE A 50 20.71 3.05 -5.10
C PHE A 50 19.41 3.58 -5.74
N THR A 51 18.49 2.69 -6.10
CA THR A 51 17.18 3.04 -6.63
C THR A 51 16.35 3.83 -5.60
N ILE A 52 16.33 3.38 -4.35
CA ILE A 52 15.66 4.10 -3.26
C ILE A 52 16.26 5.50 -3.08
N PHE A 53 17.60 5.60 -3.13
CA PHE A 53 18.29 6.88 -3.02
C PHE A 53 17.92 7.83 -4.16
N ILE A 54 17.88 7.33 -5.41
CA ILE A 54 17.44 8.13 -6.57
C ILE A 54 16.00 8.60 -6.40
N ILE A 55 15.09 7.70 -5.99
CA ILE A 55 13.68 8.06 -5.75
C ILE A 55 13.58 9.16 -4.70
N LEU A 56 14.30 9.02 -3.57
CA LEU A 56 14.34 10.03 -2.52
C LEU A 56 14.84 11.38 -3.04
N LEU A 57 15.91 11.36 -3.85
CA LEU A 57 16.49 12.54 -4.46
C LEU A 57 15.50 13.23 -5.40
N TYR A 58 14.78 12.47 -6.25
CA TYR A 58 13.69 13.00 -7.09
C TYR A 58 12.58 13.64 -6.25
N VAL A 59 12.16 12.97 -5.17
CA VAL A 59 11.13 13.52 -4.28
C VAL A 59 11.58 14.84 -3.67
N ILE A 60 12.84 14.91 -3.20
CA ILE A 60 13.40 16.14 -2.63
C ILE A 60 13.41 17.28 -3.68
N PHE A 61 13.91 17.02 -4.89
CA PHE A 61 13.93 18.03 -5.95
C PHE A 61 12.52 18.49 -6.34
N ILE A 62 11.57 17.56 -6.49
CA ILE A 62 10.18 17.92 -6.79
C ILE A 62 9.58 18.78 -5.67
N LEU A 63 9.91 18.49 -4.41
CA LEU A 63 9.44 19.29 -3.27
C LEU A 63 10.08 20.67 -3.22
N LEU A 64 11.36 20.80 -3.55
CA LEU A 64 12.08 22.08 -3.59
C LEU A 64 11.56 22.97 -4.72
N ASP A 65 11.29 22.40 -5.89
CA ASP A 65 10.83 23.13 -7.07
C ASP A 65 9.30 23.12 -7.22
N TYR A 66 8.57 22.70 -6.19
CA TYR A 66 7.11 22.47 -6.27
C TYR A 66 6.35 23.73 -6.75
N GLU A 67 6.69 24.91 -6.25
CA GLU A 67 6.03 26.15 -6.64
C GLU A 67 6.31 26.49 -8.11
N SER A 68 7.54 26.39 -8.54
CA SER A 68 7.94 26.66 -9.92
C SER A 68 7.27 25.69 -10.92
N ILE A 69 7.22 24.40 -10.55
CA ILE A 69 6.55 23.38 -11.37
C ILE A 69 5.04 23.63 -11.38
N ALA A 70 4.43 23.94 -10.23
CA ALA A 70 3.00 24.16 -10.12
C ALA A 70 2.51 25.42 -10.84
N GLU A 71 3.33 26.47 -10.91
CA GLU A 71 3.01 27.69 -11.64
C GLU A 71 3.34 27.59 -13.13
N GLY A 72 4.40 26.90 -13.50
CA GLY A 72 4.82 26.71 -14.90
C GLY A 72 3.75 26.09 -15.80
N TRP A 73 2.94 25.19 -15.27
CA TRP A 73 1.82 24.57 -16.01
C TRP A 73 0.78 25.57 -16.52
N THR A 74 0.57 26.66 -15.78
CA THR A 74 -0.44 27.65 -16.15
C THR A 74 -0.10 28.37 -17.47
N HIS A 75 1.19 28.45 -17.82
CA HIS A 75 1.65 29.05 -19.05
C HIS A 75 1.51 28.15 -20.28
N LEU A 76 1.42 26.82 -20.07
CA LEU A 76 1.22 25.85 -21.16
C LEU A 76 -0.24 25.79 -21.62
N VAL A 77 -1.17 26.27 -20.80
CA VAL A 77 -2.60 26.24 -21.13
C VAL A 77 -3.01 27.50 -21.90
N PRO A 78 -3.67 27.35 -23.10
CA PRO A 78 -4.21 28.48 -23.84
C PRO A 78 -5.11 29.38 -22.99
N MET A 79 -5.01 30.70 -23.19
CA MET A 79 -5.75 31.71 -22.39
C MET A 79 -7.26 31.40 -22.26
N LYS A 80 -7.87 30.87 -23.33
CA LYS A 80 -9.30 30.54 -23.39
C LYS A 80 -9.72 29.49 -22.34
N TYR A 81 -8.86 28.55 -22.02
CA TYR A 81 -9.17 27.43 -21.12
C TYR A 81 -8.47 27.54 -19.75
N ARG A 82 -7.61 28.54 -19.58
CA ARG A 82 -6.74 28.68 -18.40
C ARG A 82 -7.55 28.72 -17.09
N SER A 83 -8.58 29.56 -17.00
CA SER A 83 -9.40 29.68 -15.78
C SER A 83 -10.09 28.38 -15.41
N PHE A 84 -10.59 27.65 -16.41
CA PHE A 84 -11.23 26.35 -16.21
C PHE A 84 -10.25 25.28 -15.73
N VAL A 85 -9.11 25.17 -16.39
CA VAL A 85 -8.07 24.16 -16.05
C VAL A 85 -7.46 24.47 -14.68
N VAL A 86 -7.15 25.74 -14.38
CA VAL A 86 -6.63 26.14 -13.08
C VAL A 86 -7.66 25.87 -11.98
N GLY A 87 -8.95 26.10 -12.23
CA GLY A 87 -10.02 25.75 -11.30
C GLY A 87 -10.04 24.25 -10.98
N ILE A 88 -10.01 23.40 -12.02
CA ILE A 88 -9.95 21.94 -11.85
C ILE A 88 -8.73 21.52 -11.03
N LEU A 89 -7.55 22.00 -11.40
CA LEU A 89 -6.29 21.65 -10.70
C LEU A 89 -6.33 22.08 -9.23
N ASN A 90 -6.88 23.23 -8.93
CA ASN A 90 -7.02 23.69 -7.55
C ASN A 90 -8.02 22.82 -6.76
N ASP A 91 -9.15 22.46 -7.37
CA ASP A 91 -10.13 21.57 -6.73
C ASP A 91 -9.52 20.18 -6.48
N VAL A 92 -8.74 19.65 -7.44
CA VAL A 92 -7.96 18.41 -7.27
C VAL A 92 -6.99 18.55 -6.10
N LYS A 93 -6.17 19.62 -6.06
CA LYS A 93 -5.19 19.86 -5.00
C LYS A 93 -5.84 19.90 -3.61
N VAL A 94 -6.91 20.68 -3.48
CA VAL A 94 -7.65 20.83 -2.20
C VAL A 94 -8.31 19.50 -1.80
N GLY A 95 -8.96 18.83 -2.75
CA GLY A 95 -9.62 17.54 -2.52
C GLY A 95 -8.64 16.45 -2.10
N MET A 96 -7.52 16.32 -2.80
CA MET A 96 -6.47 15.36 -2.47
C MET A 96 -5.84 15.64 -1.10
N ASN A 97 -5.51 16.89 -0.81
CA ASN A 97 -4.92 17.25 0.48
C ASN A 97 -5.86 16.90 1.64
N ARG A 98 -7.15 17.23 1.51
CA ARG A 98 -8.17 16.88 2.51
C ARG A 98 -8.29 15.36 2.68
N TYR A 99 -8.31 14.62 1.58
CA TYR A 99 -8.40 13.16 1.60
C TYR A 99 -7.20 12.52 2.29
N PHE A 100 -5.97 12.88 1.86
CA PHE A 100 -4.76 12.27 2.42
C PHE A 100 -4.56 12.57 3.91
N ARG A 101 -4.88 13.79 4.35
CA ARG A 101 -4.85 14.12 5.78
C ARG A 101 -5.84 13.28 6.58
N GLY A 102 -7.06 13.14 6.07
CA GLY A 102 -8.07 12.28 6.70
C GLY A 102 -7.65 10.83 6.71
N GLN A 103 -7.19 10.29 5.58
CA GLN A 103 -6.79 8.90 5.46
C GLN A 103 -5.57 8.55 6.32
N ALA A 104 -4.57 9.44 6.39
CA ALA A 104 -3.42 9.27 7.27
C ALA A 104 -3.84 9.20 8.74
N PHE A 105 -4.79 10.06 9.15
CA PHE A 105 -5.32 10.02 10.52
C PHE A 105 -6.11 8.73 10.79
N VAL A 106 -6.94 8.28 9.85
CA VAL A 106 -7.66 6.99 9.94
C VAL A 106 -6.66 5.84 10.06
N ALA A 107 -5.66 5.80 9.17
CA ALA A 107 -4.61 4.77 9.16
C ALA A 107 -3.84 4.69 10.48
N LEU A 108 -3.49 5.84 11.07
CA LEU A 108 -2.83 5.92 12.35
C LEU A 108 -3.73 5.38 13.49
N CYS A 109 -5.00 5.83 13.54
CA CYS A 109 -5.95 5.34 14.54
C CYS A 109 -6.16 3.83 14.43
N VAL A 110 -6.32 3.31 13.21
CA VAL A 110 -6.50 1.89 12.93
C VAL A 110 -5.26 1.09 13.33
N GLY A 111 -4.06 1.60 13.01
CA GLY A 111 -2.80 0.98 13.41
C GLY A 111 -2.64 0.87 14.93
N ILE A 112 -3.02 1.93 15.67
CA ILE A 112 -3.03 1.92 17.13
C ILE A 112 -4.06 0.92 17.66
N LEU A 113 -5.27 0.88 17.11
CA LEU A 113 -6.32 -0.05 17.55
C LEU A 113 -5.91 -1.51 17.31
N PHE A 114 -5.32 -1.84 16.15
CA PHE A 114 -4.77 -3.18 15.88
C PHE A 114 -3.65 -3.52 16.85
N SER A 115 -2.73 -2.57 17.12
CA SER A 115 -1.64 -2.78 18.08
C SER A 115 -2.17 -3.10 19.47
N ILE A 116 -3.15 -2.33 19.94
CA ILE A 116 -3.80 -2.58 21.24
C ILE A 116 -4.54 -3.92 21.25
N GLY A 117 -5.32 -4.21 20.19
CA GLY A 117 -6.06 -5.47 20.09
C GLY A 117 -5.14 -6.68 20.08
N PHE A 118 -4.03 -6.63 19.35
CA PHE A 118 -3.03 -7.70 19.34
C PHE A 118 -2.26 -7.82 20.66
N LEU A 119 -2.00 -6.71 21.36
CA LEU A 119 -1.42 -6.75 22.70
C LEU A 119 -2.34 -7.43 23.72
N ILE A 120 -3.66 -7.18 23.67
CA ILE A 120 -4.63 -7.78 24.58
C ILE A 120 -4.65 -9.31 24.46
N ILE A 121 -4.48 -9.84 23.23
CA ILE A 121 -4.45 -11.29 22.98
C ILE A 121 -3.03 -11.88 23.03
N ASP A 122 -2.06 -11.07 23.51
CA ASP A 122 -0.65 -11.47 23.60
C ASP A 122 -0.11 -12.01 22.27
N PHE A 123 -0.42 -11.31 21.15
CA PHE A 123 -0.02 -11.74 19.82
C PHE A 123 1.43 -11.36 19.52
N PRO A 124 2.23 -12.21 18.83
CA PRO A 124 3.62 -11.90 18.52
C PRO A 124 3.70 -10.67 17.62
N LEU A 125 4.73 -9.83 17.86
CA LEU A 125 4.96 -8.58 17.14
C LEU A 125 3.74 -7.65 17.09
N ALA A 126 2.89 -7.66 18.14
CA ALA A 126 1.60 -6.96 18.19
C ALA A 126 1.67 -5.50 17.72
N ILE A 127 2.65 -4.71 18.18
CA ILE A 127 2.80 -3.30 17.80
C ILE A 127 3.25 -3.19 16.34
N GLY A 128 4.25 -3.97 15.94
CA GLY A 128 4.77 -3.93 14.56
C GLY A 128 3.73 -4.34 13.53
N LEU A 129 3.02 -5.45 13.80
CA LEU A 129 1.95 -5.94 12.93
C LEU A 129 0.77 -4.96 12.88
N GLY A 130 0.36 -4.40 14.03
CA GLY A 130 -0.73 -3.44 14.09
C GLY A 130 -0.43 -2.17 13.31
N LEU A 131 0.75 -1.59 13.45
CA LEU A 131 1.18 -0.42 12.68
C LEU A 131 1.34 -0.74 11.19
N PHE A 132 1.82 -1.92 10.85
CA PHE A 132 1.91 -2.38 9.46
C PHE A 132 0.53 -2.46 8.80
N ILE A 133 -0.46 -3.07 9.49
CA ILE A 133 -1.85 -3.12 9.00
C ILE A 133 -2.45 -1.72 8.89
N GLY A 134 -2.17 -0.84 9.86
CA GLY A 134 -2.55 0.57 9.80
C GLY A 134 -1.94 1.29 8.59
N ALA A 135 -0.67 1.05 8.27
CA ALA A 135 -0.04 1.60 7.07
C ALA A 135 -0.67 1.08 5.77
N LEU A 136 -1.00 -0.22 5.70
CA LEU A 136 -1.74 -0.78 4.57
C LEU A 136 -3.11 -0.13 4.40
N ASN A 137 -3.75 0.29 5.50
CA ASN A 137 -5.05 0.97 5.49
C ASN A 137 -5.01 2.38 4.84
N MET A 138 -3.83 2.89 4.45
CA MET A 138 -3.75 4.08 3.58
C MET A 138 -4.49 3.88 2.25
N VAL A 139 -4.60 2.65 1.78
CA VAL A 139 -5.44 2.26 0.65
C VAL A 139 -6.63 1.46 1.20
N PRO A 140 -7.87 1.86 0.92
CA PRO A 140 -9.05 1.14 1.38
C PRO A 140 -8.99 -0.34 1.01
N TYR A 141 -9.39 -1.22 1.95
CA TYR A 141 -9.39 -2.68 1.84
C TYR A 141 -8.01 -3.36 1.74
N LEU A 142 -6.92 -2.61 1.56
CA LEU A 142 -5.58 -3.21 1.44
C LEU A 142 -5.10 -3.85 2.76
N GLN A 143 -5.68 -3.43 3.88
CA GLN A 143 -5.41 -4.05 5.20
C GLN A 143 -5.70 -5.56 5.24
N ILE A 144 -6.54 -6.10 4.33
CA ILE A 144 -6.79 -7.55 4.20
C ILE A 144 -5.49 -8.31 3.92
N ILE A 145 -4.53 -7.71 3.23
CA ILE A 145 -3.20 -8.30 3.02
C ILE A 145 -2.48 -8.56 4.35
N GLY A 146 -2.79 -7.78 5.38
CA GLY A 146 -2.29 -8.00 6.74
C GLY A 146 -2.70 -9.33 7.37
N LEU A 147 -3.71 -10.02 6.84
CA LEU A 147 -4.06 -11.38 7.24
C LEU A 147 -2.94 -12.38 6.95
N VAL A 148 -2.17 -12.19 5.89
CA VAL A 148 -1.08 -13.10 5.51
C VAL A 148 -0.01 -13.17 6.62
N PRO A 149 0.64 -12.07 7.04
CA PRO A 149 1.58 -12.11 8.16
C PRO A 149 0.90 -12.52 9.48
N THR A 150 -0.38 -12.18 9.69
CA THR A 150 -1.12 -12.61 10.88
C THR A 150 -1.22 -14.13 10.95
N ILE A 151 -1.56 -14.81 9.85
CA ILE A 151 -1.62 -16.28 9.80
C ILE A 151 -0.25 -16.89 10.06
N ILE A 152 0.81 -16.36 9.45
CA ILE A 152 2.19 -16.86 9.65
C ILE A 152 2.59 -16.74 11.12
N LEU A 153 2.35 -15.58 11.74
CA LEU A 153 2.66 -15.37 13.16
C LEU A 153 1.79 -16.21 14.09
N ALA A 154 0.54 -16.50 13.72
CA ALA A 154 -0.32 -17.41 14.49
C ALA A 154 0.23 -18.85 14.49
N ILE A 155 0.76 -19.33 13.34
CA ILE A 155 1.42 -20.64 13.25
C ILE A 155 2.66 -20.68 14.12
N LEU A 156 3.50 -19.63 14.08
CA LEU A 156 4.68 -19.54 14.91
C LEU A 156 4.32 -19.55 16.39
N LYS A 157 3.34 -18.74 16.83
CA LYS A 157 2.87 -18.71 18.21
C LYS A 157 2.36 -20.08 18.66
N ALA A 158 1.55 -20.75 17.85
CA ALA A 158 1.04 -22.08 18.16
C ALA A 158 2.17 -23.12 18.36
N SER A 159 3.25 -23.01 17.56
CA SER A 159 4.42 -23.87 17.66
C SER A 159 5.24 -23.60 18.93
N ASP A 160 5.35 -22.34 19.33
CA ASP A 160 6.17 -21.95 20.49
C ASP A 160 5.44 -22.22 21.82
N THR A 161 4.14 -21.91 21.91
CA THR A 161 3.35 -22.03 23.15
C THR A 161 2.70 -23.39 23.32
N GLY A 162 2.55 -24.16 22.23
CA GLY A 162 1.78 -25.40 22.23
C GLY A 162 0.25 -25.18 22.26
N ASP A 163 -0.21 -23.94 22.15
CA ASP A 163 -1.62 -23.60 22.13
C ASP A 163 -2.30 -24.05 20.83
N ASN A 164 -3.62 -24.18 20.86
CA ASN A 164 -4.39 -24.54 19.70
C ASN A 164 -4.39 -23.39 18.67
N PHE A 165 -3.82 -23.67 17.50
CA PHE A 165 -3.78 -22.71 16.37
C PHE A 165 -5.15 -22.07 16.08
N TRP A 166 -6.23 -22.85 16.12
CA TRP A 166 -7.58 -22.36 15.83
C TRP A 166 -8.08 -21.32 16.83
N ILE A 167 -7.66 -21.41 18.09
CA ILE A 167 -7.99 -20.43 19.12
C ILE A 167 -7.21 -19.13 18.86
N ILE A 168 -5.91 -19.25 18.54
CA ILE A 168 -5.04 -18.10 18.25
C ILE A 168 -5.57 -17.33 17.04
N ILE A 169 -5.87 -18.02 15.93
CA ILE A 169 -6.37 -17.37 14.73
C ILE A 169 -7.78 -16.80 14.92
N ALA A 170 -8.66 -17.48 15.66
CA ALA A 170 -9.99 -16.96 15.98
C ALA A 170 -9.91 -15.68 16.82
N SER A 171 -9.01 -15.60 17.81
CA SER A 171 -8.78 -14.38 18.59
C SER A 171 -8.23 -13.23 17.75
N ALA A 172 -7.30 -13.51 16.83
CA ALA A 172 -6.81 -12.53 15.89
C ALA A 172 -7.93 -12.04 14.94
N MET A 173 -8.75 -12.93 14.41
CA MET A 173 -9.90 -12.56 13.57
C MET A 173 -10.93 -11.72 14.35
N ALA A 174 -11.14 -12.01 15.64
CA ALA A 174 -11.99 -11.17 16.50
C ALA A 174 -11.44 -9.74 16.58
N VAL A 175 -10.12 -9.55 16.71
CA VAL A 175 -9.49 -8.22 16.68
C VAL A 175 -9.78 -7.53 15.33
N PHE A 176 -9.61 -8.23 14.19
CA PHE A 176 -9.95 -7.65 12.89
C PHE A 176 -11.39 -7.18 12.81
N ILE A 177 -12.35 -8.01 13.25
CA ILE A 177 -13.78 -7.68 13.22
C ILE A 177 -14.09 -6.47 14.10
N VAL A 178 -13.56 -6.43 15.31
CA VAL A 178 -13.78 -5.32 16.25
C VAL A 178 -13.19 -4.02 15.69
N VAL A 179 -11.93 -4.06 15.26
CA VAL A 179 -11.26 -2.86 14.71
C VAL A 179 -11.98 -2.38 13.45
N GLN A 180 -12.38 -3.29 12.55
CA GLN A 180 -13.15 -2.94 11.35
C GLN A 180 -14.48 -2.28 11.71
N THR A 181 -15.21 -2.82 12.68
CA THR A 181 -16.48 -2.25 13.12
C THR A 181 -16.31 -0.84 13.70
N ILE A 182 -15.25 -0.62 14.50
CA ILE A 182 -14.92 0.70 15.03
C ILE A 182 -14.52 1.66 13.90
N GLN A 183 -13.71 1.18 12.97
CA GLN A 183 -13.28 1.98 11.81
C GLN A 183 -14.47 2.46 10.99
N ASP A 184 -15.33 1.55 10.54
CA ASP A 184 -16.42 1.86 9.62
C ASP A 184 -17.58 2.58 10.33
N GLY A 185 -17.84 2.26 11.61
CA GLY A 185 -18.91 2.86 12.39
C GLY A 185 -18.58 4.22 13.00
N PHE A 186 -17.32 4.48 13.34
CA PHE A 186 -16.94 5.68 14.09
C PHE A 186 -15.84 6.51 13.45
N ILE A 187 -14.71 5.89 13.07
CA ILE A 187 -13.53 6.65 12.65
C ILE A 187 -13.76 7.27 11.28
N VAL A 188 -14.13 6.46 10.30
CA VAL A 188 -14.33 6.91 8.92
C VAL A 188 -15.42 7.98 8.81
N PRO A 189 -16.63 7.83 9.39
CA PRO A 189 -17.65 8.86 9.33
C PRO A 189 -17.24 10.18 9.98
N ARG A 190 -16.51 10.14 11.09
CA ARG A 190 -16.06 11.35 11.79
C ARG A 190 -14.91 12.07 11.09
N VAL A 191 -13.97 11.33 10.52
CA VAL A 191 -12.76 11.89 9.91
C VAL A 191 -12.99 12.31 8.47
N MET A 192 -13.63 11.47 7.70
CA MET A 192 -13.88 11.66 6.27
C MET A 192 -15.20 12.35 5.97
N GLY A 193 -16.17 12.32 6.89
CA GLY A 193 -17.49 12.93 6.70
C GLY A 193 -18.21 12.39 5.46
N LYS A 194 -18.85 13.31 4.71
CA LYS A 194 -19.58 12.95 3.48
C LYS A 194 -18.70 12.59 2.29
N ILE A 195 -17.38 12.66 2.42
CA ILE A 195 -16.43 12.32 1.32
C ILE A 195 -16.52 10.83 0.98
N THR A 196 -16.87 10.00 1.96
CA THR A 196 -17.03 8.55 1.79
C THR A 196 -18.46 8.08 1.50
N GLY A 197 -19.37 8.98 1.12
CA GLY A 197 -20.73 8.62 0.71
C GLY A 197 -20.81 7.80 -0.59
N LEU A 198 -19.67 7.27 -1.06
CA LEU A 198 -19.60 6.38 -2.21
C LEU A 198 -20.04 4.96 -1.82
N ASN A 199 -20.85 4.35 -2.70
CA ASN A 199 -21.19 2.94 -2.57
C ASN A 199 -19.90 2.09 -2.60
N PRO A 200 -19.76 1.06 -1.74
CA PRO A 200 -18.60 0.13 -1.75
C PRO A 200 -18.26 -0.41 -3.14
N ALA A 201 -19.26 -0.67 -3.98
CA ALA A 201 -19.03 -1.10 -5.36
C ALA A 201 -18.26 -0.05 -6.19
N ILE A 202 -18.57 1.23 -6.02
CA ILE A 202 -17.87 2.34 -6.70
C ILE A 202 -16.45 2.46 -6.19
N ILE A 203 -16.21 2.23 -4.89
CA ILE A 203 -14.87 2.24 -4.32
C ILE A 203 -14.01 1.13 -4.93
N LEU A 204 -14.53 -0.11 -4.97
CA LEU A 204 -13.81 -1.25 -5.58
C LEU A 204 -13.57 -1.04 -7.07
N LEU A 205 -14.55 -0.53 -7.79
CA LEU A 205 -14.41 -0.21 -9.21
C LEU A 205 -13.34 0.86 -9.44
N SER A 206 -13.31 1.90 -8.61
CA SER A 206 -12.30 2.97 -8.66
C SER A 206 -10.90 2.41 -8.43
N LEU A 207 -10.73 1.60 -7.39
CA LEU A 207 -9.47 0.94 -7.08
C LEU A 207 -9.00 0.04 -8.23
N SER A 208 -9.93 -0.70 -8.87
CA SER A 208 -9.62 -1.55 -10.01
C SER A 208 -9.18 -0.74 -11.23
N ILE A 209 -9.92 0.32 -11.58
CA ILE A 209 -9.61 1.16 -12.75
C ILE A 209 -8.29 1.90 -12.54
N TRP A 210 -8.16 2.67 -11.47
CA TRP A 210 -6.96 3.47 -11.22
C TRP A 210 -5.74 2.60 -10.88
N GLY A 211 -5.97 1.47 -10.19
CA GLY A 211 -4.93 0.48 -9.93
C GLY A 211 -4.39 -0.17 -11.21
N SER A 212 -5.26 -0.49 -12.18
CA SER A 212 -4.86 -1.03 -13.47
C SER A 212 -4.10 0.00 -14.33
N LEU A 213 -4.46 1.28 -14.26
CA LEU A 213 -3.83 2.34 -15.04
C LEU A 213 -2.48 2.80 -14.47
N MET A 214 -2.35 2.91 -13.15
CA MET A 214 -1.21 3.55 -12.48
C MET A 214 -0.60 2.68 -11.38
N GLY A 215 -1.02 1.41 -11.25
CA GLY A 215 -0.51 0.50 -10.22
C GLY A 215 -0.86 0.96 -8.80
N MET A 216 0.07 0.76 -7.87
CA MET A 216 -0.13 1.10 -6.46
C MET A 216 -0.42 2.60 -6.23
N LEU A 217 0.23 3.49 -6.98
CA LEU A 217 -0.07 4.92 -6.92
C LEU A 217 -1.50 5.23 -7.33
N GLY A 218 -1.99 4.55 -8.39
CA GLY A 218 -3.38 4.67 -8.82
C GLY A 218 -4.37 4.26 -7.74
N MET A 219 -4.12 3.19 -7.02
CA MET A 219 -4.97 2.76 -5.89
C MET A 219 -5.01 3.80 -4.76
N ILE A 220 -3.88 4.42 -4.43
CA ILE A 220 -3.79 5.45 -3.39
C ILE A 220 -4.62 6.69 -3.75
N ILE A 221 -4.58 7.12 -5.01
CA ILE A 221 -5.30 8.33 -5.48
C ILE A 221 -6.70 8.04 -6.04
N ALA A 222 -7.11 6.76 -6.10
CA ALA A 222 -8.37 6.33 -6.73
C ALA A 222 -9.59 7.07 -6.20
N LEU A 223 -9.76 7.11 -4.88
CA LEU A 223 -10.93 7.73 -4.26
C LEU A 223 -11.01 9.24 -4.47
N PRO A 224 -9.96 10.04 -4.22
CA PRO A 224 -10.04 11.47 -4.48
C PRO A 224 -10.29 11.78 -5.96
N LEU A 225 -9.68 11.06 -6.91
CA LEU A 225 -9.93 11.27 -8.32
C LEU A 225 -11.38 10.92 -8.71
N THR A 226 -11.88 9.80 -8.22
CA THR A 226 -13.26 9.38 -8.53
C THR A 226 -14.31 10.33 -7.92
N THR A 227 -14.10 10.79 -6.68
CA THR A 227 -14.99 11.77 -6.05
C THR A 227 -15.01 13.09 -6.79
N LEU A 228 -13.86 13.55 -7.26
CA LEU A 228 -13.76 14.74 -8.11
C LEU A 228 -14.48 14.55 -9.45
N MET A 229 -14.25 13.44 -10.15
CA MET A 229 -14.94 13.14 -11.40
C MET A 229 -16.47 13.13 -11.21
N LEU A 230 -16.97 12.48 -10.18
CA LEU A 230 -18.40 12.45 -9.87
C LEU A 230 -18.94 13.85 -9.51
N SER A 231 -18.20 14.65 -8.75
CA SER A 231 -18.58 16.02 -8.40
C SER A 231 -18.68 16.91 -9.65
N TYR A 232 -17.72 16.78 -10.57
CA TYR A 232 -17.75 17.49 -11.84
C TYR A 232 -18.89 17.01 -12.75
N TYR A 233 -19.11 15.71 -12.83
CA TYR A 233 -20.24 15.13 -13.58
C TYR A 233 -21.57 15.67 -13.07
N GLN A 234 -21.80 15.68 -11.75
CA GLN A 234 -23.00 16.24 -11.15
C GLN A 234 -23.14 17.74 -11.44
N ARG A 235 -22.07 18.49 -11.32
CA ARG A 235 -22.09 19.95 -11.50
C ARG A 235 -22.34 20.36 -12.95
N PHE A 236 -21.72 19.70 -13.92
CA PHE A 236 -21.76 20.14 -15.31
C PHE A 236 -22.83 19.44 -16.15
N ILE A 237 -23.23 18.23 -15.79
CA ILE A 237 -24.23 17.47 -16.58
C ILE A 237 -25.58 17.50 -15.89
N ILE A 238 -25.69 17.05 -14.66
CA ILE A 238 -27.01 16.93 -14.00
C ILE A 238 -27.62 18.30 -13.67
N ASN A 239 -26.85 19.23 -13.12
CA ASN A 239 -27.37 20.55 -12.79
C ASN A 239 -27.75 21.36 -14.03
N ARG A 240 -27.03 21.21 -15.14
CA ARG A 240 -27.39 21.88 -16.39
C ARG A 240 -28.72 21.36 -16.96
N GLU A 241 -28.94 20.07 -16.89
CA GLU A 241 -30.19 19.44 -17.33
C GLU A 241 -31.37 19.87 -16.46
N ASN A 242 -31.19 20.03 -15.17
CA ASN A 242 -32.23 20.52 -14.26
C ASN A 242 -32.59 21.99 -14.52
N ILE A 243 -31.60 22.84 -14.81
CA ILE A 243 -31.85 24.26 -15.15
C ILE A 243 -32.69 24.35 -16.44
N HIS A 244 -32.32 23.61 -17.49
CA HIS A 244 -33.07 23.58 -18.73
C HIS A 244 -34.49 23.03 -18.56
N LYS A 245 -34.70 22.02 -17.72
CA LYS A 245 -36.06 21.51 -17.42
C LYS A 245 -36.90 22.52 -16.66
N THR A 246 -36.31 23.27 -15.73
CA THR A 246 -37.00 24.29 -14.96
C THR A 246 -37.38 25.51 -15.84
N GLU A 247 -36.48 25.97 -16.70
CA GLU A 247 -36.75 27.04 -17.67
C GLU A 247 -37.82 26.65 -18.68
N SER A 248 -37.82 25.41 -19.17
CA SER A 248 -38.83 24.91 -20.10
C SER A 248 -40.21 24.80 -19.43
N ALA A 249 -40.27 24.37 -18.17
CA ALA A 249 -41.53 24.32 -17.40
C ALA A 249 -42.09 25.72 -17.09
N ASP A 250 -41.21 26.69 -16.77
CA ASP A 250 -41.62 28.07 -16.49
C ASP A 250 -42.14 28.79 -17.77
N ASN A 251 -41.53 28.53 -18.93
CA ASN A 251 -41.96 29.03 -20.21
C ASN A 251 -43.34 28.44 -20.63
N GLN A 252 -43.57 27.14 -20.44
CA GLN A 252 -44.85 26.50 -20.70
C GLN A 252 -45.96 27.03 -19.77
N ALA A 253 -45.64 27.26 -18.50
CA ALA A 253 -46.60 27.84 -17.56
C ALA A 253 -47.01 29.30 -17.93
N LYS A 254 -46.09 30.07 -18.50
CA LYS A 254 -46.36 31.43 -19.00
C LYS A 254 -47.18 31.44 -20.28
N GLU A 255 -47.01 30.46 -21.17
CA GLU A 255 -47.82 30.32 -22.39
C GLU A 255 -49.28 29.91 -22.11
N ILE A 256 -49.56 29.15 -21.04
CA ILE A 256 -50.89 28.71 -20.65
C ILE A 256 -51.68 29.84 -19.95
N ASN A 257 -50.99 30.80 -19.33
CA ASN A 257 -51.61 31.92 -18.59
C ASN A 257 -51.85 33.22 -19.44
N ASN A 258 -51.40 33.22 -20.71
CA ASN A 258 -51.71 34.28 -21.69
C ASN A 258 -52.76 33.79 -22.70
#